data_2768b938f1508b77d9c605df1c979035
#
_entry.id   2768b938f1508b77d9c605df1c979035
#
_cell.length_a   1.000
_cell.length_b   1.000
_cell.length_c   1.000
_cell.angle_alpha   90.00
_cell.angle_beta   90.00
_cell.angle_gamma   90.00
#
_symmetry.space_group_name_H-M   'P 1'
#
loop_
_entity.id
_entity.type
_entity.pdbx_description
1 polymer ?
#
loop_
_entity_poly.entity_id
_entity_poly.type
_entity_poly.pdbx_seq_one_letter_code
_entity_poly.pdbx_strand_id
1 'polypeptide(L)'
;VYDMNPVSSYLETRSDEFSEWITVLKYADLFNAVNQASSYFTVLVPTNEAVRSFYTKKNVSSIQELGKDYARSLAEYHIVNDSINLNTFVQGGKLEAKTLSDDYLSVSFDESSEAGGFNSIYVNKEAHVKELAIQVSNGYVYVLNDVMSPLVESLYERISESSNKYSIFVDALEQTSWKDSLSTIYDEIRQEDNTVIQQKRNYTLLAVSDDTYRSEGVTSVADLAAKVGAIGTDYKDKANELFRYVAYHVIGGSYSVFDFNNFSGGATTRLWTTK
;
A
#
# COMPACT_ATOMS: atom_id res chain seq x y z
N VAL A 1 -10.83 -37.44 4.08
CA VAL A 1 -10.15 -36.49 3.16
C VAL A 1 -11.12 -35.34 2.98
N TYR A 2 -10.89 -34.22 3.63
CA TYR A 2 -11.64 -33.01 3.34
C TYR A 2 -11.15 -32.49 1.97
N ASP A 3 -12.02 -32.63 0.99
CA ASP A 3 -11.78 -32.08 -0.35
C ASP A 3 -12.05 -30.58 -0.27
N MET A 4 -11.00 -29.84 0.10
CA MET A 4 -11.08 -28.38 0.17
C MET A 4 -11.05 -27.82 -1.26
N ASN A 5 -11.97 -26.93 -1.56
CA ASN A 5 -11.99 -26.20 -2.81
C ASN A 5 -10.82 -25.22 -2.88
N PRO A 6 -10.25 -24.94 -4.08
CA PRO A 6 -9.38 -23.79 -4.27
C PRO A 6 -10.15 -22.47 -4.14
N VAL A 7 -9.44 -21.36 -4.08
CA VAL A 7 -9.99 -20.03 -3.75
C VAL A 7 -11.28 -19.70 -4.52
N SER A 8 -11.23 -19.69 -5.85
CA SER A 8 -12.39 -19.26 -6.64
C SER A 8 -13.59 -20.17 -6.48
N SER A 9 -13.36 -21.49 -6.45
CA SER A 9 -14.42 -22.47 -6.24
C SER A 9 -15.03 -22.34 -4.83
N TYR A 10 -14.22 -22.04 -3.83
CA TYR A 10 -14.70 -21.73 -2.49
C TYR A 10 -15.59 -20.47 -2.48
N LEU A 11 -15.18 -19.39 -3.13
CA LEU A 11 -15.97 -18.16 -3.21
C LEU A 11 -17.33 -18.40 -3.87
N GLU A 12 -17.40 -19.25 -4.89
CA GLU A 12 -18.67 -19.61 -5.56
C GLU A 12 -19.62 -20.34 -4.60
N THR A 13 -19.12 -21.11 -3.65
CA THR A 13 -19.98 -21.75 -2.63
C THR A 13 -20.66 -20.75 -1.69
N ARG A 14 -20.14 -19.52 -1.63
CA ARG A 14 -20.68 -18.40 -0.85
C ARG A 14 -21.02 -17.21 -1.73
N SER A 15 -21.58 -17.44 -2.89
CA SER A 15 -21.91 -16.40 -3.87
C SER A 15 -22.94 -15.38 -3.36
N ASP A 16 -23.78 -15.76 -2.40
CA ASP A 16 -24.69 -14.85 -1.69
C ASP A 16 -23.96 -13.76 -0.91
N GLU A 17 -22.72 -13.99 -0.48
CA GLU A 17 -21.89 -13.02 0.22
C GLU A 17 -20.82 -12.35 -0.68
N PHE A 18 -20.34 -13.05 -1.73
CA PHE A 18 -19.17 -12.65 -2.51
C PHE A 18 -19.41 -12.44 -3.99
N SER A 19 -20.64 -12.47 -4.47
CA SER A 19 -20.95 -12.32 -5.92
C SER A 19 -20.35 -11.04 -6.53
N GLU A 20 -20.34 -9.94 -5.80
CA GLU A 20 -19.74 -8.68 -6.28
C GLU A 20 -18.22 -8.80 -6.45
N TRP A 21 -17.52 -9.42 -5.48
CA TRP A 21 -16.08 -9.62 -5.59
C TRP A 21 -15.71 -10.67 -6.65
N ILE A 22 -16.49 -11.72 -6.80
CA ILE A 22 -16.36 -12.68 -7.90
C ILE A 22 -16.45 -11.95 -9.25
N THR A 23 -17.37 -11.01 -9.40
CA THR A 23 -17.50 -10.18 -10.60
C THR A 23 -16.24 -9.34 -10.84
N VAL A 24 -15.66 -8.73 -9.78
CA VAL A 24 -14.39 -8.00 -9.88
C VAL A 24 -13.26 -8.90 -10.36
N LEU A 25 -13.10 -10.08 -9.75
CA LEU A 25 -12.05 -11.03 -10.12
C LEU A 25 -12.20 -11.51 -11.58
N LYS A 26 -13.41 -11.78 -12.04
CA LYS A 26 -13.68 -12.17 -13.42
C LYS A 26 -13.39 -11.05 -14.41
N TYR A 27 -13.83 -9.84 -14.10
CA TYR A 27 -13.56 -8.66 -14.94
C TYR A 27 -12.07 -8.31 -15.00
N ALA A 28 -11.32 -8.55 -13.92
CA ALA A 28 -9.87 -8.36 -13.85
C ALA A 28 -9.06 -9.52 -14.49
N ASP A 29 -9.70 -10.56 -15.00
CA ASP A 29 -9.06 -11.79 -15.51
C ASP A 29 -8.21 -12.54 -14.45
N LEU A 30 -8.58 -12.45 -13.18
CA LEU A 30 -7.85 -13.07 -12.06
C LEU A 30 -8.62 -14.25 -11.42
N PHE A 31 -9.88 -14.44 -11.75
CA PHE A 31 -10.70 -15.49 -11.14
C PHE A 31 -10.11 -16.89 -11.33
N ASN A 32 -9.66 -17.21 -12.55
CA ASN A 32 -9.01 -18.48 -12.85
C ASN A 32 -7.56 -18.52 -12.37
N ALA A 33 -6.87 -17.40 -12.35
CA ALA A 33 -5.47 -17.32 -11.93
C ALA A 33 -5.30 -17.72 -10.45
N VAL A 34 -6.19 -17.26 -9.56
CA VAL A 34 -6.17 -17.63 -8.14
C VAL A 34 -6.70 -19.02 -7.83
N ASN A 35 -7.18 -19.75 -8.84
CA ASN A 35 -7.71 -21.10 -8.69
C ASN A 35 -6.73 -22.21 -9.08
N GLN A 36 -5.49 -21.85 -9.44
CA GLN A 36 -4.48 -22.81 -9.85
C GLN A 36 -3.95 -23.60 -8.68
N ALA A 37 -4.01 -24.94 -8.77
CA ALA A 37 -3.61 -25.85 -7.69
C ALA A 37 -2.09 -25.82 -7.36
N SER A 38 -1.27 -25.30 -8.28
CA SER A 38 0.19 -25.21 -8.11
C SER A 38 0.67 -23.88 -7.52
N SER A 39 -0.23 -22.96 -7.28
CA SER A 39 0.08 -21.62 -6.77
C SER A 39 -0.66 -21.39 -5.45
N TYR A 40 0.02 -20.79 -4.49
CA TYR A 40 -0.54 -20.52 -3.18
C TYR A 40 -0.76 -19.04 -2.98
N PHE A 41 -1.96 -18.69 -2.50
CA PHE A 41 -2.36 -17.31 -2.31
C PHE A 41 -3.01 -17.07 -0.96
N THR A 42 -2.94 -15.84 -0.50
CA THR A 42 -3.85 -15.31 0.51
C THR A 42 -4.73 -14.27 -0.14
N VAL A 43 -6.02 -14.52 -0.20
CA VAL A 43 -6.98 -13.62 -0.84
C VAL A 43 -7.80 -12.91 0.21
N LEU A 44 -7.78 -11.58 0.16
CA LEU A 44 -8.57 -10.70 1.01
C LEU A 44 -9.85 -10.37 0.26
N VAL A 45 -10.98 -10.88 0.73
CA VAL A 45 -12.26 -10.87 -0.01
C VAL A 45 -13.25 -9.93 0.67
N PRO A 46 -13.56 -8.77 0.08
CA PRO A 46 -14.63 -7.91 0.55
C PRO A 46 -16.01 -8.56 0.36
N THR A 47 -16.89 -8.35 1.33
CA THR A 47 -18.30 -8.73 1.23
C THR A 47 -19.02 -7.95 0.13
N ASN A 48 -20.18 -8.43 -0.32
CA ASN A 48 -21.03 -7.69 -1.25
C ASN A 48 -21.38 -6.29 -0.73
N GLU A 49 -21.64 -6.16 0.56
CA GLU A 49 -21.93 -4.87 1.19
C GLU A 49 -20.71 -3.93 1.12
N ALA A 50 -19.52 -4.43 1.40
CA ALA A 50 -18.27 -3.67 1.29
C ALA A 50 -18.04 -3.16 -0.13
N VAL A 51 -18.25 -4.02 -1.14
CA VAL A 51 -18.08 -3.65 -2.55
C VAL A 51 -19.10 -2.57 -2.97
N ARG A 52 -20.36 -2.72 -2.57
CA ARG A 52 -21.38 -1.71 -2.87
C ARG A 52 -21.09 -0.37 -2.19
N SER A 53 -20.63 -0.37 -0.94
CA SER A 53 -20.19 0.83 -0.25
C SER A 53 -19.01 1.49 -0.96
N PHE A 54 -18.07 0.72 -1.45
CA PHE A 54 -16.94 1.21 -2.23
C PHE A 54 -17.41 1.88 -3.53
N TYR A 55 -18.33 1.27 -4.27
CA TYR A 55 -18.91 1.87 -5.48
C TYR A 55 -19.64 3.19 -5.19
N THR A 56 -20.36 3.26 -4.09
CA THR A 56 -21.02 4.50 -3.66
C THR A 56 -20.01 5.61 -3.39
N LYS A 57 -18.92 5.31 -2.69
CA LYS A 57 -17.83 6.28 -2.42
C LYS A 57 -17.13 6.75 -3.70
N LYS A 58 -17.02 5.88 -4.70
CA LYS A 58 -16.44 6.21 -6.02
C LYS A 58 -17.43 6.84 -6.98
N ASN A 59 -18.69 6.98 -6.58
CA ASN A 59 -19.78 7.48 -7.41
C ASN A 59 -19.95 6.68 -8.72
N VAL A 60 -19.87 5.37 -8.61
CA VAL A 60 -20.08 4.40 -9.70
C VAL A 60 -21.06 3.32 -9.26
N SER A 61 -21.62 2.57 -10.20
CA SER A 61 -22.57 1.47 -9.96
C SER A 61 -21.96 0.08 -10.15
N SER A 62 -20.82 0.00 -10.80
CA SER A 62 -20.19 -1.28 -11.15
C SER A 62 -18.69 -1.13 -11.34
N ILE A 63 -17.99 -2.27 -11.30
CA ILE A 63 -16.54 -2.31 -11.58
C ILE A 63 -16.21 -1.88 -13.01
N GLN A 64 -17.10 -2.13 -13.95
CA GLN A 64 -16.92 -1.77 -15.36
C GLN A 64 -16.78 -0.26 -15.56
N GLU A 65 -17.48 0.54 -14.76
CA GLU A 65 -17.38 2.01 -14.81
C GLU A 65 -16.01 2.54 -14.37
N LEU A 66 -15.28 1.78 -13.56
CA LEU A 66 -13.91 2.11 -13.15
C LEU A 66 -12.86 1.68 -14.19
N GLY A 67 -13.24 0.83 -15.12
CA GLY A 67 -12.37 0.33 -16.18
C GLY A 67 -11.55 -0.90 -15.78
N LYS A 68 -11.06 -1.61 -16.80
CA LYS A 68 -10.38 -2.89 -16.64
C LYS A 68 -9.04 -2.77 -15.93
N ASP A 69 -8.26 -1.73 -16.23
CA ASP A 69 -6.95 -1.50 -15.59
C ASP A 69 -7.10 -1.22 -14.10
N TYR A 70 -8.11 -0.42 -13.72
CA TYR A 70 -8.41 -0.18 -12.31
C TYR A 70 -8.88 -1.46 -11.60
N ALA A 71 -9.77 -2.22 -12.23
CA ALA A 71 -10.27 -3.48 -11.69
C ALA A 71 -9.14 -4.48 -11.44
N ARG A 72 -8.18 -4.55 -12.37
CA ARG A 72 -6.99 -5.40 -12.22
C ARG A 72 -6.12 -4.92 -11.05
N SER A 73 -5.83 -3.64 -10.96
CA SER A 73 -5.08 -3.06 -9.83
C SER A 73 -5.76 -3.29 -8.50
N LEU A 74 -7.08 -3.13 -8.44
CA LEU A 74 -7.89 -3.39 -7.26
C LEU A 74 -7.82 -4.86 -6.82
N ALA A 75 -8.05 -5.79 -7.74
CA ALA A 75 -8.02 -7.21 -7.45
C ALA A 75 -6.61 -7.68 -7.06
N GLU A 76 -5.57 -7.28 -7.78
CA GLU A 76 -4.19 -7.62 -7.46
C GLU A 76 -3.75 -7.10 -6.08
N TYR A 77 -4.26 -5.94 -5.65
CA TYR A 77 -3.99 -5.37 -4.34
C TYR A 77 -4.60 -6.17 -3.18
N HIS A 78 -5.61 -6.99 -3.44
CA HIS A 78 -6.27 -7.87 -2.47
C HIS A 78 -5.77 -9.31 -2.51
N ILE A 79 -4.75 -9.62 -3.30
CA ILE A 79 -4.19 -10.97 -3.43
C ILE A 79 -2.72 -10.93 -3.03
N VAL A 80 -2.38 -11.58 -1.93
CA VAL A 80 -0.99 -11.75 -1.49
C VAL A 80 -0.41 -13.01 -2.13
N ASN A 81 0.78 -12.90 -2.70
CA ASN A 81 1.46 -13.99 -3.39
C ASN A 81 2.19 -14.93 -2.42
N ASP A 82 1.48 -15.39 -1.42
CA ASP A 82 1.93 -16.38 -0.44
C ASP A 82 0.74 -16.90 0.36
N SER A 83 0.93 -18.03 1.04
CA SER A 83 -0.05 -18.67 1.92
C SER A 83 0.18 -18.20 3.37
N ILE A 84 -0.59 -17.24 3.83
CA ILE A 84 -0.47 -16.63 5.16
C ILE A 84 -1.50 -17.23 6.10
N ASN A 85 -1.03 -18.06 7.01
CA ASN A 85 -1.89 -18.69 8.04
C ASN A 85 -2.25 -17.70 9.17
N LEU A 86 -3.18 -18.10 10.04
CA LEU A 86 -3.64 -17.29 11.15
C LEU A 86 -2.51 -16.81 12.06
N ASN A 87 -1.59 -17.70 12.43
CA ASN A 87 -0.51 -17.34 13.35
C ASN A 87 0.39 -16.25 12.82
N THR A 88 0.71 -16.29 11.54
CA THR A 88 1.52 -15.24 10.88
C THR A 88 0.73 -13.93 10.76
N PHE A 89 -0.55 -14.02 10.36
CA PHE A 89 -1.38 -12.85 10.16
C PHE A 89 -1.62 -12.06 11.46
N VAL A 90 -1.91 -12.76 12.57
CA VAL A 90 -2.20 -12.11 13.86
C VAL A 90 -0.95 -11.64 14.63
N GLN A 91 0.24 -11.87 14.11
CA GLN A 91 1.44 -11.22 14.65
C GLN A 91 1.41 -9.70 14.46
N GLY A 92 0.67 -9.24 13.47
CA GLY A 92 0.56 -7.82 13.14
C GLY A 92 1.80 -7.27 12.40
N GLY A 93 1.72 -6.00 12.02
CA GLY A 93 2.77 -5.33 11.27
C GLY A 93 2.76 -5.67 9.78
N LYS A 94 3.85 -5.33 9.13
CA LYS A 94 4.01 -5.56 7.68
C LYS A 94 4.09 -7.05 7.37
N LEU A 95 3.26 -7.52 6.44
CA LEU A 95 3.38 -8.86 5.87
C LEU A 95 4.63 -8.93 4.99
N GLU A 96 5.39 -10.02 5.11
CA GLU A 96 6.66 -10.19 4.37
C GLU A 96 6.43 -10.39 2.88
N ALA A 97 5.35 -11.08 2.50
CA ALA A 97 5.00 -11.28 1.10
C ALA A 97 4.24 -10.09 0.52
N LYS A 98 4.51 -9.78 -0.73
CA LYS A 98 3.83 -8.73 -1.48
C LYS A 98 2.52 -9.22 -2.09
N THR A 99 1.63 -8.28 -2.35
CA THR A 99 0.46 -8.49 -3.21
C THR A 99 0.89 -8.72 -4.66
N LEU A 100 -0.03 -9.17 -5.50
CA LEU A 100 0.21 -9.27 -6.95
C LEU A 100 0.43 -7.91 -7.61
N SER A 101 0.03 -6.82 -6.97
CA SER A 101 0.34 -5.44 -7.38
C SER A 101 1.69 -4.93 -6.86
N ASP A 102 2.53 -5.80 -6.30
CA ASP A 102 3.86 -5.48 -5.78
C ASP A 102 3.86 -4.54 -4.55
N ASP A 103 2.79 -4.56 -3.79
CA ASP A 103 2.62 -3.75 -2.58
C ASP A 103 2.74 -4.61 -1.32
N TYR A 104 3.20 -4.00 -0.22
CA TYR A 104 3.12 -4.60 1.10
C TYR A 104 1.83 -4.20 1.81
N LEU A 105 1.23 -5.14 2.52
CA LEU A 105 0.12 -4.90 3.41
C LEU A 105 0.59 -4.94 4.87
N SER A 106 -0.07 -4.19 5.73
CA SER A 106 0.17 -4.18 7.17
C SER A 106 -1.09 -4.54 7.93
N VAL A 107 -0.92 -5.38 8.96
CA VAL A 107 -2.00 -5.79 9.86
C VAL A 107 -1.88 -5.01 11.16
N SER A 108 -2.97 -4.41 11.62
CA SER A 108 -3.04 -3.67 12.88
C SER A 108 -4.26 -4.05 13.69
N PHE A 109 -4.25 -3.67 14.97
CA PHE A 109 -5.32 -3.94 15.92
C PHE A 109 -5.86 -2.63 16.44
N ASP A 110 -7.18 -2.51 16.54
CA ASP A 110 -7.82 -1.39 17.21
C ASP A 110 -8.21 -1.83 18.63
N GLU A 111 -7.56 -1.26 19.63
CA GLU A 111 -7.77 -1.57 21.04
C GLU A 111 -8.96 -0.81 21.64
N SER A 112 -9.60 0.07 20.89
CA SER A 112 -10.74 0.85 21.38
C SER A 112 -11.94 -0.06 21.68
N SER A 113 -12.64 0.24 22.76
CA SER A 113 -13.86 -0.50 23.12
C SER A 113 -14.98 -0.34 22.08
N GLU A 114 -14.99 0.76 21.35
CA GLU A 114 -15.96 1.05 20.27
C GLU A 114 -15.72 0.16 19.04
N ALA A 115 -14.47 -0.19 18.76
CA ALA A 115 -14.10 -1.05 17.64
C ALA A 115 -14.12 -2.56 17.97
N GLY A 116 -14.43 -2.95 19.21
CA GLY A 116 -14.46 -4.36 19.64
C GLY A 116 -13.20 -4.84 20.37
N GLY A 117 -12.30 -3.93 20.75
CA GLY A 117 -11.08 -4.20 21.50
C GLY A 117 -10.02 -4.93 20.69
N PHE A 118 -9.21 -5.75 21.36
CA PHE A 118 -8.09 -6.48 20.73
C PHE A 118 -8.48 -7.45 19.60
N ASN A 119 -9.77 -7.74 19.46
CA ASN A 119 -10.27 -8.61 18.39
C ASN A 119 -10.56 -7.85 17.08
N SER A 120 -10.47 -6.53 17.09
CA SER A 120 -10.65 -5.73 15.87
C SER A 120 -9.36 -5.66 15.08
N ILE A 121 -9.32 -6.43 14.01
CA ILE A 121 -8.15 -6.53 13.12
C ILE A 121 -8.42 -5.74 11.85
N TYR A 122 -7.44 -4.93 11.46
CA TYR A 122 -7.47 -4.10 10.25
C TYR A 122 -6.29 -4.40 9.34
N VAL A 123 -6.53 -4.35 8.03
CA VAL A 123 -5.47 -4.33 7.02
C VAL A 123 -5.31 -2.89 6.54
N ASN A 124 -4.07 -2.41 6.55
CA ASN A 124 -3.69 -1.03 6.19
C ASN A 124 -4.45 0.06 6.94
N LYS A 125 -4.98 -0.23 8.14
CA LYS A 125 -5.88 0.66 8.90
C LYS A 125 -7.12 1.12 8.11
N GLU A 126 -7.42 0.46 7.02
CA GLU A 126 -8.49 0.80 6.08
C GLU A 126 -9.61 -0.24 6.11
N ALA A 127 -9.28 -1.53 6.07
CA ALA A 127 -10.24 -2.60 5.96
C ALA A 127 -10.32 -3.44 7.24
N HIS A 128 -11.51 -3.49 7.84
CA HIS A 128 -11.80 -4.36 8.99
C HIS A 128 -11.94 -5.81 8.54
N VAL A 129 -11.27 -6.72 9.23
CA VAL A 129 -11.32 -8.15 8.94
C VAL A 129 -12.54 -8.77 9.64
N LYS A 130 -13.45 -9.32 8.86
CA LYS A 130 -14.67 -10.00 9.35
C LYS A 130 -14.43 -11.45 9.70
N GLU A 131 -13.71 -12.20 8.85
CA GLU A 131 -13.40 -13.60 9.05
C GLU A 131 -11.92 -13.86 8.78
N LEU A 132 -11.32 -14.67 9.62
CA LEU A 132 -9.88 -14.93 9.63
C LEU A 132 -9.57 -16.31 9.06
N ALA A 133 -8.52 -16.39 8.25
CA ALA A 133 -7.79 -17.60 7.89
C ALA A 133 -8.67 -18.81 7.49
N ILE A 134 -9.65 -18.58 6.64
CA ILE A 134 -10.44 -19.67 6.05
C ILE A 134 -9.51 -20.44 5.13
N GLN A 135 -9.21 -21.69 5.50
CA GLN A 135 -8.31 -22.53 4.74
C GLN A 135 -9.00 -23.08 3.48
N VAL A 136 -8.32 -22.94 2.35
CA VAL A 136 -8.70 -23.51 1.04
C VAL A 136 -7.56 -24.40 0.52
N SER A 137 -7.79 -25.16 -0.54
CA SER A 137 -6.77 -26.12 -1.00
C SER A 137 -5.46 -25.48 -1.48
N ASN A 138 -5.51 -24.21 -1.91
CA ASN A 138 -4.37 -23.45 -2.39
C ASN A 138 -4.12 -22.14 -1.61
N GLY A 139 -4.39 -22.13 -0.32
CA GLY A 139 -4.06 -21.00 0.55
C GLY A 139 -5.11 -20.65 1.58
N TYR A 140 -5.31 -19.34 1.77
CA TYR A 140 -6.23 -18.80 2.76
C TYR A 140 -7.09 -17.67 2.20
N VAL A 141 -8.30 -17.57 2.71
CA VAL A 141 -9.24 -16.47 2.47
C VAL A 141 -9.46 -15.72 3.79
N TYR A 142 -9.32 -14.41 3.74
CA TYR A 142 -9.71 -13.48 4.80
C TYR A 142 -10.85 -12.61 4.29
N VAL A 143 -11.93 -12.53 5.05
CA VAL A 143 -13.11 -11.74 4.64
C VAL A 143 -13.02 -10.34 5.22
N LEU A 144 -13.25 -9.35 4.39
CA LEU A 144 -13.18 -7.93 4.74
C LEU A 144 -14.56 -7.28 4.73
N ASN A 145 -14.80 -6.37 5.69
CA ASN A 145 -15.96 -5.47 5.71
C ASN A 145 -15.79 -4.22 4.85
N ASP A 146 -14.59 -4.00 4.32
CA ASP A 146 -14.26 -2.83 3.51
C ASP A 146 -13.39 -3.24 2.32
N VAL A 147 -13.45 -2.46 1.25
CA VAL A 147 -12.54 -2.58 0.10
C VAL A 147 -11.33 -1.67 0.33
N MET A 148 -10.13 -2.21 0.15
CA MET A 148 -8.92 -1.39 0.17
C MET A 148 -8.73 -0.68 -1.16
N SER A 149 -8.46 0.63 -1.11
CA SER A 149 -8.18 1.41 -2.33
C SER A 149 -6.81 1.04 -2.90
N PRO A 150 -6.72 0.68 -4.19
CA PRO A 150 -5.44 0.29 -4.79
C PRO A 150 -4.49 1.48 -4.88
N LEU A 151 -3.19 1.22 -4.73
CA LEU A 151 -2.14 2.23 -4.83
C LEU A 151 -1.77 2.46 -6.31
N VAL A 152 -2.62 3.17 -7.03
CA VAL A 152 -2.43 3.50 -8.47
C VAL A 152 -1.78 4.86 -8.69
N GLU A 153 -1.68 5.68 -7.64
CA GLU A 153 -1.05 6.99 -7.67
C GLU A 153 0.40 6.92 -7.19
N SER A 154 1.24 7.78 -7.74
CA SER A 154 2.61 7.95 -7.26
C SER A 154 2.64 8.61 -5.87
N LEU A 155 3.76 8.50 -5.17
CA LEU A 155 3.95 9.21 -3.91
C LEU A 155 3.85 10.73 -4.08
N TYR A 156 4.36 11.25 -5.20
CA TYR A 156 4.25 12.67 -5.50
C TYR A 156 2.80 13.12 -5.71
N GLU A 157 2.00 12.37 -6.47
CA GLU A 157 0.57 12.66 -6.66
C GLU A 157 -0.17 12.69 -5.32
N ARG A 158 0.04 11.69 -4.49
CA ARG A 158 -0.63 11.59 -3.18
C ARG A 158 -0.28 12.74 -2.23
N ILE A 159 0.99 13.13 -2.14
CA ILE A 159 1.35 14.26 -1.28
C ILE A 159 0.88 15.59 -1.85
N SER A 160 0.84 15.73 -3.17
CA SER A 160 0.36 16.94 -3.85
C SER A 160 -1.12 17.19 -3.62
N GLU A 161 -1.94 16.15 -3.48
CA GLU A 161 -3.35 16.27 -3.10
C GLU A 161 -3.54 16.89 -1.71
N SER A 162 -2.54 16.75 -0.84
CA SER A 162 -2.51 17.34 0.50
C SER A 162 -1.64 18.60 0.57
N SER A 163 -1.48 19.30 -0.55
CA SER A 163 -0.64 20.51 -0.64
C SER A 163 -1.06 21.64 0.31
N ASN A 164 -2.34 21.70 0.70
CA ASN A 164 -2.82 22.62 1.73
C ASN A 164 -2.17 22.41 3.11
N LYS A 165 -1.56 21.25 3.34
CA LYS A 165 -0.88 20.88 4.57
C LYS A 165 0.64 20.76 4.42
N TYR A 166 1.11 20.47 3.21
CA TYR A 166 2.51 20.13 2.90
C TYR A 166 3.10 20.98 1.77
N SER A 167 2.59 22.19 1.55
CA SER A 167 2.96 23.01 0.39
C SER A 167 4.47 23.27 0.26
N ILE A 168 5.14 23.55 1.37
CA ILE A 168 6.58 23.84 1.40
C ILE A 168 7.38 22.58 1.05
N PHE A 169 6.97 21.42 1.58
CA PHE A 169 7.63 20.16 1.29
C PHE A 169 7.41 19.71 -0.17
N VAL A 170 6.20 19.87 -0.70
CA VAL A 170 5.88 19.59 -2.12
C VAL A 170 6.72 20.49 -3.04
N ASP A 171 6.83 21.77 -2.72
CA ASP A 171 7.64 22.71 -3.47
C ASP A 171 9.15 22.35 -3.44
N ALA A 172 9.64 21.87 -2.29
CA ALA A 172 11.00 21.35 -2.18
C ALA A 172 11.23 20.08 -3.02
N LEU A 173 10.24 19.18 -3.11
CA LEU A 173 10.29 18.02 -4.01
C LEU A 173 10.43 18.44 -5.47
N GLU A 174 9.69 19.46 -5.89
CA GLU A 174 9.72 19.99 -7.26
C GLU A 174 11.06 20.65 -7.59
N GLN A 175 11.56 21.48 -6.71
CA GLN A 175 12.79 22.24 -6.93
C GLN A 175 14.06 21.39 -6.86
N THR A 176 14.04 20.29 -6.16
CA THR A 176 15.17 19.34 -6.05
C THR A 176 15.12 18.22 -7.09
N SER A 177 14.12 18.16 -7.94
CA SER A 177 13.86 17.05 -8.88
C SER A 177 13.52 15.71 -8.23
N TRP A 178 13.30 15.64 -6.94
CA TRP A 178 12.77 14.43 -6.28
C TRP A 178 11.35 14.10 -6.75
N LYS A 179 10.61 15.10 -7.25
CA LYS A 179 9.33 14.90 -7.92
C LYS A 179 9.39 13.80 -8.97
N ASP A 180 10.38 13.81 -9.84
CA ASP A 180 10.49 12.82 -10.93
C ASP A 180 10.67 11.41 -10.38
N SER A 181 11.54 11.24 -9.37
CA SER A 181 11.75 9.95 -8.73
C SER A 181 10.51 9.44 -8.01
N LEU A 182 9.76 10.32 -7.35
CA LEU A 182 8.56 9.98 -6.60
C LEU A 182 7.29 9.90 -7.47
N SER A 183 7.34 10.41 -8.70
CA SER A 183 6.28 10.25 -9.71
C SER A 183 6.41 8.94 -10.49
N THR A 184 7.58 8.31 -10.47
CA THR A 184 7.81 7.04 -11.15
C THR A 184 7.30 5.89 -10.28
N ILE A 185 6.33 5.13 -10.79
CA ILE A 185 5.70 4.01 -10.08
C ILE A 185 6.47 2.72 -10.32
N TYR A 186 6.97 2.50 -11.55
CA TYR A 186 7.66 1.27 -11.95
C TYR A 186 9.04 1.57 -12.52
N ASP A 187 10.01 0.73 -12.15
CA ASP A 187 11.30 0.64 -12.83
C ASP A 187 11.26 -0.49 -13.86
N GLU A 188 11.89 -0.27 -14.99
CA GLU A 188 12.14 -1.31 -15.98
C GLU A 188 13.48 -2.00 -15.66
N ILE A 189 13.41 -3.31 -15.38
CA ILE A 189 14.59 -4.12 -15.09
C ILE A 189 14.80 -5.09 -16.25
N ARG A 190 15.94 -4.96 -16.93
CA ARG A 190 16.34 -5.89 -17.95
C ARG A 190 16.99 -7.13 -17.30
N GLN A 191 16.44 -8.29 -17.60
CA GLN A 191 16.96 -9.58 -17.15
C GLN A 191 18.16 -10.04 -18.03
N GLU A 192 18.87 -11.05 -17.56
CA GLU A 192 20.00 -11.63 -18.31
C GLU A 192 19.60 -12.22 -19.68
N ASP A 193 18.36 -12.68 -19.80
CA ASP A 193 17.79 -13.19 -21.05
C ASP A 193 17.25 -12.08 -21.98
N ASN A 194 17.54 -10.82 -21.69
CA ASN A 194 17.02 -9.61 -22.35
C ASN A 194 15.52 -9.34 -22.21
N THR A 195 14.78 -10.11 -21.44
CA THR A 195 13.43 -9.75 -21.10
C THR A 195 13.42 -8.51 -20.18
N VAL A 196 12.36 -7.69 -20.31
CA VAL A 196 12.16 -6.51 -19.46
C VAL A 196 11.00 -6.79 -18.52
N ILE A 197 11.24 -6.69 -17.23
CA ILE A 197 10.20 -6.74 -16.21
C ILE A 197 9.99 -5.36 -15.60
N GLN A 198 8.75 -5.06 -15.22
CA GLN A 198 8.43 -3.86 -14.46
C GLN A 198 8.38 -4.20 -12.98
N GLN A 199 9.16 -3.49 -12.18
CA GLN A 199 9.17 -3.63 -10.74
C GLN A 199 8.67 -2.34 -10.09
N LYS A 200 7.66 -2.45 -9.22
CA LYS A 200 7.11 -1.29 -8.51
C LYS A 200 8.14 -0.72 -7.54
N ARG A 201 8.31 0.59 -7.59
CA ARG A 201 9.12 1.31 -6.60
C ARG A 201 8.42 1.32 -5.25
N ASN A 202 9.13 0.93 -4.22
CA ASN A 202 8.65 0.99 -2.86
C ASN A 202 9.50 2.00 -2.07
N TYR A 203 8.90 3.16 -1.79
CA TYR A 203 9.47 4.20 -0.94
C TYR A 203 8.51 4.56 0.17
N THR A 204 9.06 5.05 1.27
CA THR A 204 8.32 5.72 2.33
C THR A 204 8.78 7.17 2.38
N LEU A 205 7.84 8.10 2.31
CA LEU A 205 8.10 9.54 2.38
C LEU A 205 7.73 10.06 3.76
N LEU A 206 8.70 10.67 4.43
CA LEU A 206 8.51 11.35 5.72
C LEU A 206 8.23 12.83 5.46
N ALA A 207 6.97 13.16 5.21
CA ALA A 207 6.58 14.53 4.88
C ALA A 207 6.52 15.42 6.13
N VAL A 208 7.07 16.63 6.04
CA VAL A 208 7.00 17.65 7.06
C VAL A 208 5.88 18.63 6.74
N SER A 209 4.99 18.88 7.71
CA SER A 209 3.86 19.78 7.52
C SER A 209 4.28 21.25 7.50
N ASP A 210 3.48 22.08 6.83
CA ASP A 210 3.68 23.53 6.79
C ASP A 210 3.66 24.15 8.19
N ASP A 211 2.82 23.66 9.09
CA ASP A 211 2.75 24.14 10.48
C ASP A 211 4.06 23.87 11.23
N THR A 212 4.65 22.69 11.01
CA THR A 212 5.97 22.36 11.57
C THR A 212 7.05 23.29 11.02
N TYR A 213 7.07 23.53 9.72
CA TYR A 213 8.02 24.46 9.11
C TYR A 213 7.86 25.89 9.64
N ARG A 214 6.62 26.38 9.74
CA ARG A 214 6.34 27.72 10.25
C ARG A 214 6.77 27.89 11.71
N SER A 215 6.59 26.87 12.54
CA SER A 215 7.06 26.90 13.94
C SER A 215 8.57 27.05 14.05
N GLU A 216 9.30 26.65 13.01
CA GLU A 216 10.74 26.76 12.88
C GLU A 216 11.20 28.00 12.07
N GLY A 217 10.27 28.89 11.75
CA GLY A 217 10.56 30.12 10.96
C GLY A 217 10.75 29.89 9.47
N VAL A 218 10.31 28.74 8.94
CA VAL A 218 10.39 28.40 7.52
C VAL A 218 9.03 28.61 6.87
N THR A 219 8.94 29.50 5.90
CA THR A 219 7.69 29.82 5.17
C THR A 219 7.78 29.59 3.67
N SER A 220 8.98 29.24 3.17
CA SER A 220 9.25 28.99 1.76
C SER A 220 10.38 27.98 1.59
N VAL A 221 10.58 27.49 0.36
CA VAL A 221 11.73 26.65 0.01
C VAL A 221 13.05 27.43 0.17
N ALA A 222 13.07 28.72 -0.13
CA ALA A 222 14.26 29.55 0.09
C ALA A 222 14.65 29.62 1.57
N ASP A 223 13.67 29.78 2.47
CA ASP A 223 13.91 29.74 3.92
C ASP A 223 14.42 28.36 4.36
N LEU A 224 13.83 27.30 3.82
CA LEU A 224 14.26 25.92 4.09
C LEU A 224 15.70 25.70 3.63
N ALA A 225 16.03 26.10 2.41
CA ALA A 225 17.38 26.01 1.86
C ALA A 225 18.40 26.76 2.73
N ALA A 226 18.08 27.97 3.16
CA ALA A 226 18.92 28.74 4.06
C ALA A 226 19.10 28.03 5.42
N LYS A 227 18.04 27.47 5.98
CA LYS A 227 18.06 26.77 7.26
C LYS A 227 18.92 25.51 7.25
N VAL A 228 18.91 24.76 6.16
CA VAL A 228 19.76 23.57 5.97
C VAL A 228 21.19 23.88 5.51
N GLY A 229 21.49 25.16 5.30
CA GLY A 229 22.83 25.63 4.93
C GLY A 229 23.18 25.43 3.45
N ALA A 230 22.18 25.42 2.57
CA ALA A 230 22.41 25.27 1.14
C ALA A 230 23.29 26.41 0.58
N ILE A 231 24.30 26.04 -0.18
CA ILE A 231 25.19 26.96 -0.89
C ILE A 231 24.74 27.02 -2.34
N GLY A 232 24.33 28.22 -2.78
CA GLY A 232 23.79 28.43 -4.12
C GLY A 232 22.32 27.98 -4.24
N THR A 233 21.78 28.11 -5.44
CA THR A 233 20.37 27.87 -5.77
C THR A 233 20.15 26.71 -6.74
N ASP A 234 21.19 25.97 -7.09
CA ASP A 234 21.06 24.73 -7.86
C ASP A 234 20.65 23.59 -6.94
N TYR A 235 19.37 23.56 -6.62
CA TYR A 235 18.78 22.54 -5.73
C TYR A 235 18.66 21.16 -6.39
N LYS A 236 18.92 21.06 -7.69
CA LYS A 236 18.94 19.77 -8.42
C LYS A 236 20.29 19.08 -8.33
N ASP A 237 21.33 19.80 -7.96
CA ASP A 237 22.63 19.22 -7.69
C ASP A 237 22.55 18.31 -6.46
N LYS A 238 22.94 17.06 -6.63
CA LYS A 238 22.97 16.05 -5.54
C LYS A 238 23.90 16.41 -4.39
N ALA A 239 24.84 17.31 -4.62
CA ALA A 239 25.73 17.82 -3.58
C ALA A 239 25.11 18.97 -2.77
N ASN A 240 24.03 19.58 -3.27
CA ASN A 240 23.34 20.66 -2.58
C ASN A 240 22.66 20.15 -1.30
N GLU A 241 22.76 20.94 -0.24
CA GLU A 241 22.25 20.57 1.10
C GLU A 241 20.72 20.41 1.10
N LEU A 242 19.98 21.19 0.29
CA LEU A 242 18.54 21.02 0.17
C LEU A 242 18.17 19.69 -0.52
N PHE A 243 18.90 19.34 -1.59
CA PHE A 243 18.70 18.02 -2.23
C PHE A 243 18.90 16.88 -1.24
N ARG A 244 19.99 16.94 -0.46
CA ARG A 244 20.30 15.94 0.57
C ARG A 244 19.28 15.92 1.69
N TYR A 245 18.81 17.09 2.13
CA TYR A 245 17.74 17.18 3.12
C TYR A 245 16.49 16.43 2.66
N VAL A 246 16.04 16.66 1.44
CA VAL A 246 14.89 15.93 0.90
C VAL A 246 15.19 14.42 0.81
N ALA A 247 16.40 14.04 0.38
CA ALA A 247 16.83 12.64 0.31
C ALA A 247 16.70 11.92 1.65
N TYR A 248 17.00 12.58 2.77
CA TYR A 248 16.84 12.01 4.12
C TYR A 248 15.40 11.72 4.51
N HIS A 249 14.44 12.31 3.80
CA HIS A 249 13.00 12.07 4.01
C HIS A 249 12.43 10.98 3.11
N VAL A 250 13.25 10.39 2.24
CA VAL A 250 12.89 9.30 1.34
C VAL A 250 13.57 8.02 1.78
N ILE A 251 12.81 7.07 2.29
CA ILE A 251 13.31 5.78 2.78
C ILE A 251 13.01 4.71 1.73
N GLY A 252 14.00 3.89 1.40
CA GLY A 252 13.80 2.72 0.55
C GLY A 252 12.97 1.66 1.26
N GLY A 253 11.89 1.20 0.63
CA GLY A 253 10.93 0.26 1.18
C GLY A 253 9.62 0.90 1.62
N SER A 254 8.59 0.09 1.77
CA SER A 254 7.28 0.50 2.29
C SER A 254 7.22 0.23 3.78
N TYR A 255 7.00 1.28 4.56
CA TYR A 255 6.90 1.21 6.02
C TYR A 255 5.65 1.95 6.49
N SER A 256 5.01 1.41 7.52
CA SER A 256 3.88 2.03 8.21
C SER A 256 4.32 2.68 9.53
N VAL A 257 3.44 3.48 10.12
CA VAL A 257 3.68 4.02 11.48
C VAL A 257 3.90 2.90 12.50
N PHE A 258 3.23 1.75 12.32
CA PHE A 258 3.40 0.58 13.17
C PHE A 258 4.84 0.04 13.11
N ASP A 259 5.44 0.00 11.93
CA ASP A 259 6.82 -0.46 11.76
C ASP A 259 7.79 0.44 12.54
N PHE A 260 7.62 1.76 12.48
CA PHE A 260 8.44 2.71 13.24
C PHE A 260 8.26 2.57 14.76
N ASN A 261 7.03 2.37 15.23
CA ASN A 261 6.74 2.22 16.66
C ASN A 261 7.34 0.95 17.25
N ASN A 262 7.39 -0.14 16.49
CA ASN A 262 7.93 -1.41 16.97
C ASN A 262 9.45 -1.48 16.99
N PHE A 263 10.16 -0.54 16.35
CA PHE A 263 11.61 -0.50 16.37
C PHE A 263 12.20 0.25 17.59
N SER A 264 11.37 0.91 18.36
CA SER A 264 11.83 1.68 19.54
C SER A 264 12.09 0.86 20.80
N GLY A 265 11.80 -0.43 20.81
CA GLY A 265 11.83 -1.28 22.03
C GLY A 265 12.88 -2.38 22.08
N GLY A 266 13.74 -2.54 21.09
CA GLY A 266 14.72 -3.64 21.05
C GLY A 266 16.13 -3.20 20.69
N ALA A 267 17.12 -3.85 21.27
CA ALA A 267 18.56 -3.58 21.11
C ALA A 267 19.13 -3.87 19.70
N THR A 268 18.31 -3.94 18.68
CA THR A 268 18.73 -4.07 17.27
C THR A 268 18.57 -2.72 16.57
N THR A 269 19.69 -2.05 16.39
CA THR A 269 19.76 -0.86 15.53
C THR A 269 19.47 -1.29 14.10
N ARG A 270 18.26 -1.06 13.59
CA ARG A 270 18.04 -1.10 12.15
C ARG A 270 18.56 0.21 11.56
N LEU A 271 19.58 0.08 10.71
CA LEU A 271 20.00 1.19 9.89
C LEU A 271 18.96 1.41 8.78
N TRP A 272 18.24 2.52 8.86
CA TRP A 272 17.40 2.99 7.78
C TRP A 272 18.29 3.54 6.68
N THR A 273 18.25 2.94 5.51
CA THR A 273 18.96 3.47 4.34
C THR A 273 18.09 4.54 3.70
N THR A 274 18.47 5.79 3.89
CA THR A 274 17.92 6.91 3.11
C THR A 274 18.60 6.97 1.74
N LYS A 275 17.90 7.44 0.74
CA LYS A 275 18.42 7.57 -0.64
C LYS A 275 18.79 9.00 -0.98
#